data_aa95bd806d84fe560de535db43b76539
#
_entry.id   aa95bd806d84fe560de535db43b76539
#
_cell.length_a   1.000
_cell.length_b   1.000
_cell.length_c   1.000
_cell.angle_alpha   90.00
_cell.angle_beta   90.00
_cell.angle_gamma   90.00
#
_symmetry.space_group_name_H-M   'P 1'
#
loop_
_entity.id
_entity.type
_entity.pdbx_description
1 polymer ?
#
loop_
_entity_poly.entity_id
_entity_poly.type
_entity_poly.pdbx_seq_one_letter_code
_entity_poly.pdbx_strand_id
1 'polypeptide(L)'
;MIGIVGDELVEVQLSSDRMLEYILTPDNLNRAYKQVKANKGSGGIDRMEVEQLLPYLREHKEEITESLLGGSYRPNPVRRVEIPKEGGKRRQLGIPTVVDRVIQQSISQVLSLVYEPKFSETSYGFRPRRSAHQALRKAQEIINSGYKYCVDLDLEKFFDTVSHSKLIQLLGETIK
;
A
#
# COMPACT_ATOMS: atom_id res chain seq x y z
N MET A 1 -13.16 -14.44 -7.65
CA MET A 1 -12.45 -13.16 -7.89
C MET A 1 -11.13 -13.48 -8.56
N ILE A 2 -10.82 -12.83 -9.67
CA ILE A 2 -9.55 -13.05 -10.38
C ILE A 2 -8.52 -12.12 -9.78
N GLY A 3 -7.46 -12.67 -9.20
CA GLY A 3 -6.33 -11.93 -8.66
C GLY A 3 -5.06 -12.18 -9.47
N ILE A 4 -4.08 -11.29 -9.35
CA ILE A 4 -2.77 -11.45 -9.99
C ILE A 4 -1.77 -11.83 -8.90
N VAL A 5 -1.20 -13.02 -9.00
CA VAL A 5 -0.12 -13.47 -8.12
C VAL A 5 1.14 -13.68 -8.96
N GLY A 6 2.14 -12.83 -8.76
CA GLY A 6 3.30 -12.77 -9.67
C GLY A 6 2.87 -12.30 -11.05
N ASP A 7 3.13 -13.10 -12.09
CA ASP A 7 2.74 -12.84 -13.47
C ASP A 7 1.51 -13.64 -13.94
N GLU A 8 0.91 -14.43 -13.06
CA GLU A 8 -0.23 -15.28 -13.40
C GLU A 8 -1.55 -14.71 -12.87
N LEU A 9 -2.61 -14.88 -13.68
CA LEU A 9 -3.99 -14.64 -13.27
C LEU A 9 -4.45 -15.87 -12.48
N VAL A 10 -4.69 -15.69 -11.18
CA VAL A 10 -5.17 -16.76 -10.30
C VAL A 10 -6.57 -16.39 -9.84
N GLU A 11 -7.49 -17.34 -9.93
CA GLU A 11 -8.80 -17.19 -9.32
C GLU A 11 -8.65 -17.36 -7.80
N VAL A 12 -8.65 -16.23 -7.07
CA VAL A 12 -8.58 -16.21 -5.62
C VAL A 12 -9.98 -16.08 -5.07
N GLN A 13 -10.49 -17.14 -4.46
CA GLN A 13 -11.72 -17.07 -3.66
C GLN A 13 -11.37 -16.49 -2.27
N LEU A 14 -11.19 -15.17 -2.22
CA LEU A 14 -11.05 -14.45 -0.95
C LEU A 14 -12.45 -14.26 -0.34
N SER A 15 -12.72 -15.00 0.72
CA SER A 15 -13.88 -14.77 1.58
C SER A 15 -13.60 -13.51 2.41
N SER A 16 -14.53 -12.56 2.41
CA SER A 16 -14.35 -11.26 3.07
C SER A 16 -14.19 -11.38 4.60
N ASP A 17 -14.76 -12.40 5.18
CA ASP A 17 -14.69 -12.72 6.62
C ASP A 17 -13.36 -13.36 7.05
N ARG A 18 -12.55 -13.82 6.08
CA ARG A 18 -11.23 -14.41 6.32
C ARG A 18 -10.06 -13.57 5.83
N MET A 19 -10.30 -12.29 5.56
CA MET A 19 -9.29 -11.38 4.99
C MET A 19 -8.04 -11.29 5.87
N LEU A 20 -8.22 -11.17 7.18
CA LEU A 20 -7.11 -11.09 8.13
C LEU A 20 -6.25 -12.35 8.12
N GLU A 21 -6.87 -13.53 7.98
CA GLU A 21 -6.14 -14.79 7.86
C GLU A 21 -5.25 -14.82 6.62
N TYR A 22 -5.76 -14.33 5.47
CA TYR A 22 -4.97 -14.22 4.24
C TYR A 22 -3.80 -13.25 4.39
N ILE A 23 -4.03 -12.11 5.04
CA ILE A 23 -2.98 -11.12 5.32
C ILE A 23 -1.85 -11.75 6.12
N LEU A 24 -2.18 -12.59 7.11
CA LEU A 24 -1.25 -13.20 8.04
C LEU A 24 -0.67 -14.55 7.57
N THR A 25 -1.03 -15.03 6.38
CA THR A 25 -0.41 -16.25 5.85
C THR A 25 1.10 -16.12 5.76
N PRO A 26 1.87 -17.20 6.04
CA PRO A 26 3.32 -17.17 5.95
C PRO A 26 3.84 -16.69 4.59
N ASP A 27 3.21 -17.11 3.50
CA ASP A 27 3.61 -16.73 2.15
C ASP A 27 3.41 -15.23 1.90
N ASN A 28 2.28 -14.65 2.33
CA ASN A 28 2.01 -13.24 2.19
C ASN A 28 2.97 -12.39 3.04
N LEU A 29 3.21 -12.79 4.29
CA LEU A 29 4.17 -12.12 5.17
C LEU A 29 5.61 -12.20 4.64
N ASN A 30 6.01 -13.35 4.10
CA ASN A 30 7.33 -13.52 3.47
C ASN A 30 7.49 -12.63 2.23
N ARG A 31 6.47 -12.51 1.39
CA ARG A 31 6.50 -11.57 0.25
C ARG A 31 6.60 -10.13 0.72
N ALA A 32 5.82 -9.75 1.73
CA ALA A 32 5.87 -8.42 2.31
C ALA A 32 7.25 -8.09 2.89
N TYR A 33 7.83 -9.01 3.65
CA TYR A 33 9.21 -8.88 4.15
C TYR A 33 10.22 -8.68 3.01
N LYS A 34 10.17 -9.54 1.98
CA LYS A 34 11.08 -9.44 0.84
C LYS A 34 10.95 -8.09 0.13
N GLN A 35 9.73 -7.59 -0.05
CA GLN A 35 9.47 -6.29 -0.66
C GLN A 35 10.03 -5.14 0.18
N VAL A 36 9.77 -5.13 1.50
CA VAL A 36 10.30 -4.12 2.42
C VAL A 36 11.83 -4.14 2.42
N LYS A 37 12.43 -5.34 2.43
CA LYS A 37 13.89 -5.51 2.36
C LYS A 37 14.46 -4.98 1.04
N ALA A 38 13.83 -5.28 -0.09
CA ALA A 38 14.28 -4.82 -1.41
C ALA A 38 14.18 -3.30 -1.57
N ASN A 39 13.13 -2.69 -1.01
CA ASN A 39 12.94 -1.25 -1.03
C ASN A 39 13.95 -0.49 -0.17
N LYS A 40 14.64 -1.17 0.76
CA LYS A 40 15.56 -0.56 1.72
C LYS A 40 14.89 0.57 2.49
N GLY A 41 15.61 1.62 2.80
CA GLY A 41 15.08 2.80 3.48
C GLY A 41 15.40 2.81 4.97
N SER A 42 15.42 4.00 5.52
CA SER A 42 15.84 4.26 6.90
C SER A 42 14.89 3.67 7.93
N GLY A 43 15.37 3.38 9.12
CA GLY A 43 14.60 2.98 10.28
C GLY A 43 13.55 4.01 10.70
N GLY A 44 12.48 3.55 11.35
CA GLY A 44 11.42 4.37 11.92
C GLY A 44 11.86 5.13 13.16
N ILE A 45 10.93 5.35 14.08
CA ILE A 45 11.19 6.01 15.36
C ILE A 45 12.06 5.15 16.29
N ASP A 46 11.97 3.83 16.15
CA ASP A 46 12.76 2.81 16.83
C ASP A 46 14.20 2.70 16.30
N ARG A 47 14.50 3.36 15.17
CA ARG A 47 15.78 3.32 14.46
C ARG A 47 16.21 1.91 14.01
N MET A 48 15.31 0.92 14.03
CA MET A 48 15.61 -0.40 13.52
C MET A 48 15.83 -0.33 12.02
N GLU A 49 16.98 -0.81 11.55
CA GLU A 49 17.29 -0.90 10.13
C GLU A 49 16.75 -2.21 9.52
N VAL A 50 16.65 -2.24 8.20
CA VAL A 50 16.04 -3.37 7.47
C VAL A 50 16.83 -4.67 7.67
N GLU A 51 18.12 -4.59 7.91
CA GLU A 51 19.02 -5.72 8.17
C GLU A 51 18.68 -6.44 9.48
N GLN A 52 18.17 -5.70 10.47
CA GLN A 52 17.79 -6.22 11.80
C GLN A 52 16.38 -6.83 11.80
N LEU A 53 15.59 -6.58 10.75
CA LEU A 53 14.18 -6.98 10.68
C LEU A 53 13.99 -8.51 10.74
N LEU A 54 14.80 -9.30 10.05
CA LEU A 54 14.60 -10.75 10.01
C LEU A 54 14.85 -11.44 11.36
N PRO A 55 15.94 -11.16 12.09
CA PRO A 55 16.12 -11.66 13.46
C PRO A 55 14.95 -11.26 14.35
N TYR A 56 14.55 -10.00 14.33
CA TYR A 56 13.44 -9.48 15.13
C TYR A 56 12.11 -10.20 14.82
N LEU A 57 11.76 -10.37 13.55
CA LEU A 57 10.53 -11.08 13.18
C LEU A 57 10.55 -12.57 13.58
N ARG A 58 11.74 -13.22 13.58
CA ARG A 58 11.85 -14.61 14.05
C ARG A 58 11.55 -14.75 15.54
N GLU A 59 11.95 -13.78 16.32
CA GLU A 59 11.75 -13.76 17.76
C GLU A 59 10.33 -13.35 18.15
N HIS A 60 9.75 -12.35 17.46
CA HIS A 60 8.49 -11.72 17.86
C HIS A 60 7.28 -12.07 16.95
N LYS A 61 7.44 -13.00 16.00
CA LYS A 61 6.39 -13.33 15.02
C LYS A 61 5.06 -13.72 15.67
N GLU A 62 5.12 -14.57 16.70
CA GLU A 62 3.92 -15.09 17.37
C GLU A 62 3.18 -13.97 18.10
N GLU A 63 3.90 -13.16 18.89
CA GLU A 63 3.35 -12.00 19.59
C GLU A 63 2.68 -11.00 18.62
N ILE A 64 3.36 -10.66 17.51
CA ILE A 64 2.82 -9.75 16.50
C ILE A 64 1.56 -10.34 15.87
N THR A 65 1.58 -11.62 15.51
CA THR A 65 0.43 -12.30 14.89
C THR A 65 -0.75 -12.36 15.83
N GLU A 66 -0.55 -12.74 17.09
CA GLU A 66 -1.59 -12.78 18.12
C GLU A 66 -2.20 -11.39 18.37
N SER A 67 -1.36 -10.36 18.45
CA SER A 67 -1.83 -8.99 18.64
C SER A 67 -2.66 -8.47 17.46
N LEU A 68 -2.32 -8.88 16.22
CA LEU A 68 -3.10 -8.55 15.03
C LEU A 68 -4.42 -9.30 15.00
N LEU A 69 -4.43 -10.60 15.29
CA LEU A 69 -5.64 -11.42 15.37
C LEU A 69 -6.57 -10.96 16.48
N GLY A 70 -6.01 -10.59 17.62
CA GLY A 70 -6.76 -10.09 18.78
C GLY A 70 -7.19 -8.61 18.66
N GLY A 71 -6.84 -7.92 17.57
CA GLY A 71 -7.18 -6.49 17.37
C GLY A 71 -6.50 -5.54 18.35
N SER A 72 -5.48 -5.99 19.07
CA SER A 72 -4.74 -5.19 20.05
C SER A 72 -3.50 -4.52 19.47
N TYR A 73 -3.08 -4.87 18.25
CA TYR A 73 -1.92 -4.27 17.62
C TYR A 73 -2.08 -2.75 17.47
N ARG A 74 -1.05 -2.01 17.85
CA ARG A 74 -0.98 -0.55 17.68
C ARG A 74 0.28 -0.19 16.90
N PRO A 75 0.15 0.40 15.72
CA PRO A 75 1.31 0.90 14.96
C PRO A 75 2.10 1.92 15.75
N ASN A 76 3.41 1.89 15.59
CA ASN A 76 4.27 2.88 16.20
C ASN A 76 4.09 4.27 15.55
N PRO A 77 4.36 5.36 16.30
CA PRO A 77 4.42 6.68 15.69
C PRO A 77 5.46 6.74 14.57
N VAL A 78 5.14 7.47 13.50
CA VAL A 78 6.09 7.66 12.41
C VAL A 78 7.20 8.63 12.80
N ARG A 79 8.43 8.36 12.36
CA ARG A 79 9.54 9.32 12.46
C ARG A 79 9.37 10.39 11.39
N ARG A 80 9.18 11.63 11.78
CA ARG A 80 9.05 12.77 10.88
C ARG A 80 10.41 13.24 10.38
N VAL A 81 10.52 13.42 9.05
CA VAL A 81 11.70 13.95 8.38
C VAL A 81 11.25 15.01 7.37
N GLU A 82 11.98 16.10 7.29
CA GLU A 82 11.73 17.14 6.31
C GLU A 82 12.65 16.95 5.09
N ILE A 83 12.06 16.88 3.90
CA ILE A 83 12.79 16.78 2.64
C ILE A 83 12.67 18.11 1.89
N PRO A 84 13.79 18.69 1.40
CA PRO A 84 13.74 19.86 0.55
C PRO A 84 12.91 19.61 -0.70
N LYS A 85 12.08 20.58 -1.08
CA LYS A 85 11.32 20.61 -2.32
C LYS A 85 11.79 21.80 -3.17
N GLU A 86 11.59 21.71 -4.48
CA GLU A 86 11.85 22.85 -5.37
C GLU A 86 11.13 24.11 -4.89
N GLY A 87 11.79 25.28 -5.05
CA GLY A 87 11.27 26.55 -4.57
C GLY A 87 11.44 26.83 -3.10
N GLY A 88 12.38 26.14 -2.39
CA GLY A 88 12.71 26.41 -0.99
C GLY A 88 11.67 25.89 0.04
N LYS A 89 10.62 25.24 -0.41
CA LYS A 89 9.62 24.59 0.43
C LYS A 89 10.17 23.30 1.01
N ARG A 90 9.62 22.83 2.14
CA ARG A 90 9.95 21.55 2.74
C ARG A 90 8.72 20.64 2.71
N ARG A 91 8.95 19.37 2.41
CA ARG A 91 7.93 18.32 2.50
C ARG A 91 8.17 17.50 3.74
N GLN A 92 7.17 17.38 4.60
CA GLN A 92 7.21 16.44 5.72
C GLN A 92 6.96 15.02 5.23
N LEU A 93 7.80 14.10 5.65
CA LEU A 93 7.68 12.67 5.41
C LEU A 93 7.60 11.94 6.74
N GLY A 94 6.60 11.07 6.89
CA GLY A 94 6.50 10.14 8.00
C GLY A 94 7.12 8.79 7.62
N ILE A 95 8.11 8.34 8.40
CA ILE A 95 8.77 7.04 8.18
C ILE A 95 8.26 6.07 9.25
N PRO A 96 7.44 5.05 8.89
CA PRO A 96 7.01 4.00 9.82
C PRO A 96 8.19 3.11 10.23
N THR A 97 8.04 2.36 11.31
CA THR A 97 9.00 1.30 11.67
C THR A 97 9.06 0.23 10.57
N VAL A 98 10.16 -0.50 10.50
CA VAL A 98 10.30 -1.56 9.49
C VAL A 98 9.28 -2.70 9.70
N VAL A 99 8.88 -2.94 10.94
CA VAL A 99 7.82 -3.91 11.28
C VAL A 99 6.46 -3.42 10.77
N ASP A 100 6.09 -2.16 11.07
CA ASP A 100 4.85 -1.56 10.57
C ASP A 100 4.79 -1.57 9.04
N ARG A 101 5.94 -1.35 8.36
CA ARG A 101 6.02 -1.44 6.89
C ARG A 101 5.73 -2.84 6.37
N VAL A 102 6.16 -3.91 7.06
CA VAL A 102 5.82 -5.29 6.67
C VAL A 102 4.33 -5.54 6.81
N ILE A 103 3.73 -5.10 7.90
CA ILE A 103 2.29 -5.25 8.14
C ILE A 103 1.49 -4.47 7.09
N GLN A 104 1.84 -3.21 6.84
CA GLN A 104 1.22 -2.38 5.79
C GLN A 104 1.36 -3.02 4.41
N GLN A 105 2.54 -3.55 4.08
CA GLN A 105 2.79 -4.22 2.81
C GLN A 105 1.96 -5.51 2.68
N SER A 106 1.83 -6.30 3.75
CA SER A 106 1.02 -7.52 3.74
C SER A 106 -0.47 -7.22 3.53
N ILE A 107 -0.99 -6.16 4.15
CA ILE A 107 -2.34 -5.64 3.94
C ILE A 107 -2.51 -5.17 2.48
N SER A 108 -1.59 -4.35 1.99
CA SER A 108 -1.62 -3.80 0.64
C SER A 108 -1.66 -4.90 -0.43
N GLN A 109 -0.89 -5.98 -0.26
CA GLN A 109 -0.87 -7.10 -1.19
C GLN A 109 -2.24 -7.78 -1.32
N VAL A 110 -2.95 -7.97 -0.22
CA VAL A 110 -4.28 -8.61 -0.21
C VAL A 110 -5.35 -7.64 -0.71
N LEU A 111 -5.34 -6.39 -0.24
CA LEU A 111 -6.30 -5.39 -0.69
C LEU A 111 -6.17 -5.09 -2.18
N SER A 112 -4.95 -5.12 -2.73
CA SER A 112 -4.74 -4.95 -4.17
C SER A 112 -5.47 -6.00 -4.99
N LEU A 113 -5.52 -7.26 -4.54
CA LEU A 113 -6.28 -8.32 -5.23
C LEU A 113 -7.79 -8.01 -5.27
N VAL A 114 -8.31 -7.39 -4.21
CA VAL A 114 -9.74 -7.06 -4.06
C VAL A 114 -10.13 -5.84 -4.88
N TYR A 115 -9.27 -4.81 -4.90
CA TYR A 115 -9.61 -3.51 -5.45
C TYR A 115 -9.10 -3.28 -6.86
N GLU A 116 -8.04 -3.97 -7.31
CA GLU A 116 -7.49 -3.82 -8.66
C GLU A 116 -8.55 -3.96 -9.77
N PRO A 117 -9.46 -4.94 -9.72
CA PRO A 117 -10.52 -5.08 -10.73
C PRO A 117 -11.58 -3.96 -10.71
N LYS A 118 -11.65 -3.17 -9.63
CA LYS A 118 -12.64 -2.09 -9.47
C LYS A 118 -12.15 -0.74 -9.96
N PHE A 119 -10.84 -0.60 -10.19
CA PHE A 119 -10.28 0.65 -10.67
C PHE A 119 -10.59 0.87 -12.16
N SER A 120 -10.82 2.14 -12.51
CA SER A 120 -10.98 2.54 -13.90
C SER A 120 -9.77 2.11 -14.75
N GLU A 121 -10.02 1.70 -15.99
CA GLU A 121 -8.95 1.37 -16.95
C GLU A 121 -8.03 2.54 -17.25
N THR A 122 -8.50 3.77 -17.07
CA THR A 122 -7.71 5.00 -17.24
C THR A 122 -6.97 5.44 -15.97
N SER A 123 -7.08 4.69 -14.89
CA SER A 123 -6.29 4.90 -13.67
C SER A 123 -4.93 4.20 -13.80
N TYR A 124 -3.82 4.94 -13.73
CA TYR A 124 -2.47 4.42 -13.97
C TYR A 124 -1.55 4.51 -12.75
N GLY A 125 -1.83 5.42 -11.81
CA GLY A 125 -0.98 5.65 -10.65
C GLY A 125 -1.01 4.50 -9.63
N PHE A 126 0.16 4.08 -9.17
CA PHE A 126 0.35 3.10 -8.09
C PHE A 126 -0.35 1.75 -8.30
N ARG A 127 -0.59 1.36 -9.54
CA ARG A 127 -1.22 0.09 -9.90
C ARG A 127 -0.20 -0.90 -10.50
N PRO A 128 -0.33 -2.21 -10.22
CA PRO A 128 0.51 -3.23 -10.85
C PRO A 128 0.35 -3.20 -12.38
N ARG A 129 1.47 -3.37 -13.09
CA ARG A 129 1.52 -3.37 -14.57
C ARG A 129 1.02 -2.10 -15.25
N ARG A 130 0.83 -1.00 -14.51
CA ARG A 130 0.51 0.32 -15.05
C ARG A 130 1.73 1.25 -14.96
N SER A 131 1.83 2.18 -15.88
CA SER A 131 2.96 3.12 -15.95
C SER A 131 2.54 4.48 -16.45
N ALA A 132 3.36 5.50 -16.13
CA ALA A 132 3.16 6.86 -16.64
C ALA A 132 3.20 6.91 -18.19
N HIS A 133 4.01 6.08 -18.84
CA HIS A 133 4.05 6.01 -20.30
C HIS A 133 2.73 5.53 -20.91
N GLN A 134 2.03 4.59 -20.27
CA GLN A 134 0.71 4.16 -20.71
C GLN A 134 -0.31 5.29 -20.55
N ALA A 135 -0.26 6.04 -19.44
CA ALA A 135 -1.11 7.21 -19.23
C ALA A 135 -0.90 8.27 -20.31
N LEU A 136 0.36 8.59 -20.63
CA LEU A 136 0.71 9.55 -21.68
C LEU A 136 0.21 9.10 -23.07
N ARG A 137 0.37 7.82 -23.41
CA ARG A 137 -0.16 7.29 -24.68
C ARG A 137 -1.67 7.42 -24.74
N LYS A 138 -2.36 7.09 -23.64
CA LYS A 138 -3.82 7.23 -23.59
C LYS A 138 -4.28 8.68 -23.70
N ALA A 139 -3.60 9.60 -23.04
CA ALA A 139 -3.85 11.04 -23.20
C ALA A 139 -3.64 11.50 -24.65
N GLN A 140 -2.57 11.05 -25.32
CA GLN A 140 -2.31 11.35 -26.72
C GLN A 140 -3.42 10.81 -27.64
N GLU A 141 -3.90 9.58 -27.44
CA GLU A 141 -5.04 9.02 -28.17
C GLU A 141 -6.29 9.90 -28.05
N ILE A 142 -6.61 10.33 -26.82
CA ILE A 142 -7.78 11.18 -26.55
C ILE A 142 -7.62 12.54 -27.23
N ILE A 143 -6.46 13.17 -27.17
CA ILE A 143 -6.20 14.45 -27.84
C ILE A 143 -6.33 14.28 -29.36
N ASN A 144 -5.77 13.23 -29.91
CA ASN A 144 -5.85 12.95 -31.36
C ASN A 144 -7.28 12.63 -31.83
N SER A 145 -8.16 12.18 -30.94
CA SER A 145 -9.58 11.98 -31.29
C SER A 145 -10.41 13.26 -31.30
N GLY A 146 -9.79 14.43 -31.12
CA GLY A 146 -10.42 15.73 -31.30
C GLY A 146 -10.80 16.51 -30.05
N TYR A 147 -10.53 15.96 -28.87
CA TYR A 147 -10.73 16.71 -27.62
C TYR A 147 -9.69 17.84 -27.48
N LYS A 148 -10.19 19.07 -27.25
CA LYS A 148 -9.37 20.30 -27.24
C LYS A 148 -9.18 20.88 -25.83
N TYR A 149 -9.96 20.45 -24.87
CA TYR A 149 -9.94 20.98 -23.51
C TYR A 149 -9.47 19.91 -22.54
N CYS A 150 -8.61 20.31 -21.61
CA CYS A 150 -8.14 19.48 -20.51
C CYS A 150 -8.53 20.15 -19.19
N VAL A 151 -9.07 19.39 -18.27
CA VAL A 151 -9.31 19.83 -16.90
C VAL A 151 -8.33 19.08 -16.00
N ASP A 152 -7.50 19.83 -15.28
CA ASP A 152 -6.57 19.30 -14.31
C ASP A 152 -7.15 19.46 -12.91
N LEU A 153 -7.22 18.36 -12.16
CA LEU A 153 -7.75 18.30 -10.81
C LEU A 153 -6.73 17.64 -9.90
N ASP A 154 -6.38 18.30 -8.80
CA ASP A 154 -5.50 17.77 -7.76
C ASP A 154 -6.10 17.98 -6.36
N LEU A 155 -5.86 17.03 -5.47
CA LEU A 155 -6.34 17.10 -4.09
C LEU A 155 -5.19 17.54 -3.17
N GLU A 156 -5.32 18.74 -2.58
CA GLU A 156 -4.32 19.27 -1.66
C GLU A 156 -4.17 18.37 -0.43
N LYS A 157 -2.96 17.89 -0.17
CA LYS A 157 -2.61 17.08 1.00
C LYS A 157 -3.57 15.91 1.24
N PHE A 158 -3.99 15.22 0.18
CA PHE A 158 -5.02 14.18 0.26
C PHE A 158 -4.78 13.18 1.38
N PHE A 159 -3.55 12.65 1.54
CA PHE A 159 -3.24 11.67 2.59
C PHE A 159 -3.33 12.24 4.02
N ASP A 160 -3.16 13.55 4.18
CA ASP A 160 -3.27 14.22 5.48
C ASP A 160 -4.72 14.64 5.80
N THR A 161 -5.58 14.74 4.77
CA THR A 161 -6.94 15.29 4.88
C THR A 161 -8.04 14.27 4.66
N VAL A 162 -7.71 13.04 4.26
CA VAL A 162 -8.71 11.98 4.04
C VAL A 162 -9.47 11.67 5.34
N SER A 163 -10.80 11.63 5.25
CA SER A 163 -11.64 11.22 6.37
C SER A 163 -11.48 9.73 6.63
N HIS A 164 -10.84 9.36 7.75
CA HIS A 164 -10.63 7.96 8.13
C HIS A 164 -11.96 7.21 8.31
N SER A 165 -12.96 7.85 8.90
CA SER A 165 -14.29 7.23 9.07
C SER A 165 -14.96 6.92 7.73
N LYS A 166 -14.86 7.84 6.75
CA LYS A 166 -15.36 7.59 5.40
C LYS A 166 -14.59 6.50 4.67
N LEU A 167 -13.27 6.48 4.82
CA LEU A 167 -12.43 5.41 4.25
C LEU A 167 -12.81 4.04 4.80
N ILE A 168 -12.94 3.90 6.11
CA ILE A 168 -13.35 2.66 6.76
C ILE A 168 -14.77 2.23 6.34
N GLN A 169 -15.70 3.18 6.23
CA GLN A 169 -17.03 2.90 5.70
C GLN A 169 -16.96 2.30 4.29
N LEU A 170 -16.23 2.93 3.37
CA LEU A 170 -16.08 2.45 1.99
C LEU A 170 -15.39 1.08 1.92
N LEU A 171 -14.39 0.84 2.75
CA LEU A 171 -13.76 -0.48 2.86
C LEU A 171 -14.77 -1.52 3.37
N GLY A 172 -15.60 -1.17 4.36
CA GLY A 172 -16.62 -2.05 4.94
C GLY A 172 -17.74 -2.45 3.96
N GLU A 173 -17.94 -1.73 2.87
CA GLU A 173 -18.85 -2.14 1.79
C GLU A 173 -18.36 -3.39 1.04
N THR A 174 -17.07 -3.67 1.11
CA THR A 174 -16.42 -4.78 0.39
C THR A 174 -15.83 -5.82 1.36
N ILE A 175 -15.31 -5.37 2.49
CA ILE A 175 -14.62 -6.16 3.50
C ILE A 175 -15.53 -6.22 4.73
N LYS A 176 -15.96 -7.43 5.09
CA LYS A 176 -16.81 -7.66 6.28
C LYS A 176 -15.95 -8.04 7.47
#